data_a5514179976cf74fb5a3840cd2a58dbd
#
_entry.id   a5514179976cf74fb5a3840cd2a58dbd
#
_cell.length_a   1.000
_cell.length_b   1.000
_cell.length_c   1.000
_cell.angle_alpha   90.00
_cell.angle_beta   90.00
_cell.angle_gamma   90.00
#
_symmetry.space_group_name_H-M   'P 1'
#
loop_
_entity.id
_entity.type
_entity.pdbx_description
1 polymer ?
#
loop_
_entity_poly.entity_id
_entity_poly.type
_entity_poly.pdbx_seq_one_letter_code
_entity_poly.pdbx_strand_id
1 'polypeptide(L)'
;MLMSSLARDASAEADAVPIAKAAIKDDMAMIRAASELTRDLTSANARLYYADFLASALLGYAGVAVAILAQPLLLALAGALAGALALYRAGSFIHEITHIRPGAVPGFRLIWNILVGVPMLAPSFMYEGIHSLHHNRTKYGTVEDPEYLPLALMKPWTVPLFVVAAAFAPLALLLRYGVLTPLSLLIPPLRRVVVARYSGLVINPLFRRKPPEGDFARAWAWQEAGASIWAIALIAGTASGVLPLRAVLIFLGIVSAALVLNQIRTLVAHLWENDGSVLTVTAQFLDSVNVPPPGLLPELWAPVGLRYHAIHHLLPGVPYHNLAEAHRRLTAALPKDSQYHKANYRGLPGLVARLVAGAARA
;
A
#
# COMPACT_ATOMS: atom_id res chain seq x y z
N MET A 1 -0.67 -33.78 -19.45
CA MET A 1 0.74 -33.70 -19.03
C MET A 1 1.17 -32.35 -18.46
N LEU A 2 0.68 -31.21 -18.98
CA LEU A 2 0.99 -29.86 -18.39
C LEU A 2 0.33 -29.60 -17.03
N MET A 3 -0.87 -30.10 -16.77
CA MET A 3 -1.54 -29.90 -15.47
C MET A 3 -0.93 -30.70 -14.30
N SER A 4 -0.25 -31.82 -14.59
CA SER A 4 0.40 -32.62 -13.54
C SER A 4 1.74 -32.03 -13.08
N SER A 5 2.40 -31.22 -13.90
CA SER A 5 3.64 -30.52 -13.51
C SER A 5 3.38 -29.30 -12.64
N LEU A 6 2.30 -28.56 -12.93
CA LEU A 6 1.90 -27.38 -12.14
C LEU A 6 1.42 -27.78 -10.71
N ALA A 7 0.79 -28.94 -10.58
CA ALA A 7 0.37 -29.47 -9.28
C ALA A 7 1.56 -29.99 -8.44
N ARG A 8 2.61 -30.53 -9.07
CA ARG A 8 3.80 -31.00 -8.34
C ARG A 8 4.69 -29.83 -7.87
N ASP A 9 4.79 -28.77 -8.66
CA ASP A 9 5.57 -27.58 -8.26
C ASP A 9 4.90 -26.82 -7.10
N ALA A 10 3.56 -26.78 -7.07
CA ALA A 10 2.81 -26.18 -5.96
C ALA A 10 2.90 -27.00 -4.66
N SER A 11 3.00 -28.35 -4.76
CA SER A 11 3.12 -29.21 -3.57
C SER A 11 4.54 -29.18 -2.98
N ALA A 12 5.57 -29.00 -3.79
CA ALA A 12 6.96 -28.89 -3.32
C ALA A 12 7.24 -27.57 -2.57
N GLU A 13 6.51 -26.47 -2.89
CA GLU A 13 6.57 -25.22 -2.11
C GLU A 13 5.74 -25.28 -0.81
N ALA A 14 4.77 -26.18 -0.71
CA ALA A 14 3.88 -26.28 0.45
C ALA A 14 4.44 -27.14 1.62
N ASP A 15 5.43 -27.99 1.35
CA ASP A 15 5.99 -28.93 2.33
C ASP A 15 7.22 -28.39 3.11
N ALA A 16 7.65 -27.16 2.84
CA ALA A 16 8.69 -26.53 3.64
C ALA A 16 8.13 -26.22 5.04
N VAL A 17 8.53 -26.99 6.04
CA VAL A 17 8.30 -26.67 7.47
C VAL A 17 8.68 -25.21 7.70
N PRO A 18 7.81 -24.36 8.28
CA PRO A 18 8.15 -22.98 8.55
C PRO A 18 9.36 -22.95 9.51
N ILE A 19 10.53 -22.61 8.99
CA ILE A 19 11.66 -22.27 9.84
C ILE A 19 11.19 -21.03 10.59
N ALA A 20 11.21 -21.05 11.92
CA ALA A 20 10.90 -19.89 12.73
C ALA A 20 11.73 -18.70 12.20
N LYS A 21 11.11 -17.72 11.57
CA LYS A 21 11.80 -16.62 10.88
C LYS A 21 12.76 -15.86 11.79
N ALA A 22 12.44 -15.81 13.08
CA ALA A 22 13.33 -15.25 14.11
C ALA A 22 14.72 -15.93 14.21
N ALA A 23 14.86 -17.19 13.74
CA ALA A 23 16.14 -17.91 13.74
C ALA A 23 17.04 -17.61 12.52
N ILE A 24 16.55 -16.87 11.52
CA ILE A 24 17.30 -16.52 10.29
C ILE A 24 18.34 -15.46 10.63
N LYS A 25 19.61 -15.78 10.46
CA LYS A 25 20.71 -14.82 10.63
C LYS A 25 20.81 -13.88 9.41
N ASP A 26 21.39 -12.69 9.63
CA ASP A 26 21.66 -11.75 8.55
C ASP A 26 22.66 -12.32 7.53
N ASP A 27 22.26 -12.32 6.26
CA ASP A 27 23.15 -12.57 5.12
C ASP A 27 23.92 -11.28 4.81
N MET A 28 25.07 -11.12 5.50
CA MET A 28 25.89 -9.92 5.37
C MET A 28 26.47 -9.73 3.96
N ALA A 29 26.65 -10.82 3.19
CA ALA A 29 27.12 -10.74 1.80
C ALA A 29 26.04 -10.13 0.90
N MET A 30 24.79 -10.61 1.04
CA MET A 30 23.64 -10.05 0.33
C MET A 30 23.41 -8.56 0.71
N ILE A 31 23.44 -8.22 2.01
CA ILE A 31 23.18 -6.86 2.48
C ILE A 31 24.25 -5.87 1.98
N ARG A 32 25.52 -6.26 2.00
CA ARG A 32 26.63 -5.42 1.48
C ARG A 32 26.51 -5.24 -0.03
N ALA A 33 26.31 -6.34 -0.78
CA ALA A 33 26.14 -6.29 -2.22
C ALA A 33 24.94 -5.41 -2.61
N ALA A 34 23.82 -5.51 -1.89
CA ALA A 34 22.66 -4.66 -2.11
C ALA A 34 23.02 -3.17 -1.96
N SER A 35 23.71 -2.78 -0.90
CA SER A 35 24.13 -1.40 -0.65
C SER A 35 25.12 -0.89 -1.71
N GLU A 36 26.11 -1.70 -2.07
CA GLU A 36 27.18 -1.30 -2.98
C GLU A 36 26.69 -1.16 -4.43
N LEU A 37 25.94 -2.16 -4.91
CA LEU A 37 25.46 -2.23 -6.30
C LEU A 37 24.33 -1.23 -6.62
N THR A 38 23.74 -0.61 -5.60
CA THR A 38 22.60 0.32 -5.80
C THR A 38 22.87 1.73 -5.31
N ARG A 39 24.11 2.04 -4.91
CA ARG A 39 24.48 3.34 -4.36
C ARG A 39 24.13 4.52 -5.29
N ASP A 40 24.31 4.34 -6.59
CA ASP A 40 23.99 5.32 -7.63
C ASP A 40 22.48 5.40 -7.96
N LEU A 41 21.67 4.43 -7.51
CA LEU A 41 20.24 4.35 -7.80
C LEU A 41 19.37 5.09 -6.78
N THR A 42 19.93 5.74 -5.78
CA THR A 42 19.19 6.39 -4.69
C THR A 42 18.65 7.79 -5.02
N SER A 43 18.93 8.29 -6.22
CA SER A 43 18.49 9.63 -6.65
C SER A 43 17.09 9.57 -7.26
N ALA A 44 16.15 10.33 -6.68
CA ALA A 44 14.80 10.47 -7.24
C ALA A 44 14.81 11.41 -8.45
N ASN A 45 14.15 11.03 -9.52
CA ASN A 45 13.96 11.86 -10.70
C ASN A 45 12.60 12.57 -10.64
N ALA A 46 12.61 13.85 -10.28
CA ALA A 46 11.38 14.64 -10.12
C ALA A 46 10.51 14.67 -11.39
N ARG A 47 11.11 14.67 -12.59
CA ARG A 47 10.33 14.66 -13.85
C ARG A 47 9.55 13.36 -14.02
N LEU A 48 10.14 12.20 -13.68
CA LEU A 48 9.47 10.91 -13.72
C LEU A 48 8.35 10.84 -12.69
N TYR A 49 8.59 11.32 -11.46
CA TYR A 49 7.55 11.37 -10.43
C TYR A 49 6.33 12.18 -10.88
N TYR A 50 6.55 13.40 -11.39
CA TYR A 50 5.45 14.25 -11.83
C TYR A 50 4.77 13.73 -13.09
N ALA A 51 5.52 13.25 -14.08
CA ALA A 51 4.94 12.74 -15.32
C ALA A 51 4.06 11.52 -15.08
N ASP A 52 4.55 10.53 -14.32
CA ASP A 52 3.81 9.31 -14.02
C ASP A 52 2.59 9.61 -13.14
N PHE A 53 2.78 10.39 -12.08
CA PHE A 53 1.70 10.77 -11.17
C PHE A 53 0.59 11.56 -11.87
N LEU A 54 0.93 12.63 -12.60
CA LEU A 54 -0.06 13.47 -13.25
C LEU A 54 -0.79 12.75 -14.38
N ALA A 55 -0.08 11.91 -15.16
CA ALA A 55 -0.73 11.07 -16.18
C ALA A 55 -1.71 10.08 -15.53
N SER A 56 -1.32 9.45 -14.43
CA SER A 56 -2.18 8.52 -13.68
C SER A 56 -3.42 9.23 -13.10
N ALA A 57 -3.24 10.39 -12.47
CA ALA A 57 -4.34 11.16 -11.90
C ALA A 57 -5.31 11.66 -12.98
N LEU A 58 -4.77 12.21 -14.10
CA LEU A 58 -5.59 12.67 -15.24
C LEU A 58 -6.41 11.54 -15.84
N LEU A 59 -5.77 10.40 -16.13
CA LEU A 59 -6.47 9.23 -16.66
C LEU A 59 -7.53 8.72 -15.65
N GLY A 60 -7.22 8.75 -14.37
CA GLY A 60 -8.13 8.37 -13.31
C GLY A 60 -9.40 9.21 -13.29
N TYR A 61 -9.26 10.53 -13.27
CA TYR A 61 -10.41 11.44 -13.28
C TYR A 61 -11.14 11.46 -14.63
N ALA A 62 -10.45 11.28 -15.74
CA ALA A 62 -11.10 11.07 -17.04
C ALA A 62 -11.98 9.81 -17.02
N GLY A 63 -11.47 8.71 -16.43
CA GLY A 63 -12.24 7.49 -16.24
C GLY A 63 -13.48 7.70 -15.36
N VAL A 64 -13.34 8.44 -14.24
CA VAL A 64 -14.46 8.84 -13.37
C VAL A 64 -15.50 9.65 -14.17
N ALA A 65 -15.07 10.65 -14.95
CA ALA A 65 -15.96 11.46 -15.77
C ALA A 65 -16.72 10.59 -16.79
N VAL A 66 -16.04 9.69 -17.48
CA VAL A 66 -16.67 8.73 -18.41
C VAL A 66 -17.68 7.85 -17.67
N ALA A 67 -17.33 7.31 -16.50
CA ALA A 67 -18.23 6.46 -15.71
C ALA A 67 -19.52 7.18 -15.29
N ILE A 68 -19.46 8.49 -15.02
CA ILE A 68 -20.59 9.31 -14.60
C ILE A 68 -21.44 9.75 -15.80
N LEU A 69 -20.81 10.16 -16.90
CA LEU A 69 -21.44 10.85 -17.99
C LEU A 69 -21.87 9.94 -19.17
N ALA A 70 -21.22 8.78 -19.34
CA ALA A 70 -21.53 7.89 -20.44
C ALA A 70 -22.93 7.27 -20.30
N GLN A 71 -23.70 7.29 -21.40
CA GLN A 71 -25.01 6.64 -21.48
C GLN A 71 -24.88 5.11 -21.71
N PRO A 72 -24.00 4.60 -22.63
CA PRO A 72 -23.81 3.17 -22.81
C PRO A 72 -23.16 2.55 -21.57
N LEU A 73 -23.82 1.53 -21.00
CA LEU A 73 -23.35 0.84 -19.77
C LEU A 73 -21.91 0.32 -19.90
N LEU A 74 -21.58 -0.30 -21.04
CA LEU A 74 -20.22 -0.83 -21.27
C LEU A 74 -19.16 0.26 -21.24
N LEU A 75 -19.45 1.45 -21.78
CA LEU A 75 -18.53 2.58 -21.74
C LEU A 75 -18.39 3.13 -20.31
N ALA A 76 -19.51 3.22 -19.56
CA ALA A 76 -19.47 3.63 -18.15
C ALA A 76 -18.64 2.64 -17.29
N LEU A 77 -18.82 1.33 -17.50
CA LEU A 77 -18.01 0.30 -16.80
C LEU A 77 -16.55 0.34 -17.20
N ALA A 78 -16.23 0.54 -18.48
CA ALA A 78 -14.85 0.72 -18.94
C ALA A 78 -14.21 1.96 -18.30
N GLY A 79 -14.96 3.08 -18.23
CA GLY A 79 -14.53 4.29 -17.53
C GLY A 79 -14.28 4.04 -16.03
N ALA A 80 -15.17 3.32 -15.37
CA ALA A 80 -15.03 2.98 -13.97
C ALA A 80 -13.79 2.11 -13.70
N LEU A 81 -13.55 1.10 -14.55
CA LEU A 81 -12.36 0.24 -14.44
C LEU A 81 -11.07 1.04 -14.68
N ALA A 82 -11.01 1.84 -15.75
CA ALA A 82 -9.87 2.70 -16.04
C ALA A 82 -9.63 3.71 -14.91
N GLY A 83 -10.70 4.31 -14.38
CA GLY A 83 -10.67 5.22 -13.25
C GLY A 83 -10.10 4.55 -11.98
N ALA A 84 -10.59 3.35 -11.65
CA ALA A 84 -10.13 2.61 -10.49
C ALA A 84 -8.64 2.23 -10.57
N LEU A 85 -8.19 1.69 -11.71
CA LEU A 85 -6.79 1.32 -11.93
C LEU A 85 -5.85 2.53 -11.91
N ALA A 86 -6.25 3.63 -12.58
CA ALA A 86 -5.42 4.81 -12.68
C ALA A 86 -5.37 5.60 -11.34
N LEU A 87 -6.51 5.74 -10.63
CA LEU A 87 -6.53 6.35 -9.29
C LEU A 87 -5.81 5.47 -8.27
N TYR A 88 -5.90 4.15 -8.38
CA TYR A 88 -5.08 3.25 -7.56
C TYR A 88 -3.59 3.50 -7.80
N ARG A 89 -3.14 3.58 -9.06
CA ARG A 89 -1.74 3.91 -9.37
C ARG A 89 -1.34 5.28 -8.83
N ALA A 90 -2.15 6.32 -9.04
CA ALA A 90 -1.91 7.65 -8.51
C ALA A 90 -1.89 7.67 -6.96
N GLY A 91 -2.80 6.93 -6.33
CA GLY A 91 -2.86 6.75 -4.88
C GLY A 91 -1.62 6.05 -4.31
N SER A 92 -1.05 5.09 -5.05
CA SER A 92 0.13 4.32 -4.62
C SER A 92 1.37 5.18 -4.39
N PHE A 93 1.44 6.40 -4.94
CA PHE A 93 2.51 7.35 -4.64
C PHE A 93 2.52 7.83 -3.18
N ILE A 94 1.48 7.56 -2.40
CA ILE A 94 1.51 7.81 -0.94
C ILE A 94 2.66 7.05 -0.27
N HIS A 95 2.98 5.86 -0.78
CA HIS A 95 4.10 5.06 -0.33
C HIS A 95 5.44 5.77 -0.61
N GLU A 96 5.63 6.26 -1.84
CA GLU A 96 6.83 7.01 -2.22
C GLU A 96 7.02 8.29 -1.38
N ILE A 97 5.92 9.01 -1.06
CA ILE A 97 5.98 10.25 -0.25
C ILE A 97 6.66 9.99 1.10
N THR A 98 6.54 8.79 1.68
CA THR A 98 7.17 8.46 2.96
C THR A 98 8.67 8.19 2.85
N HIS A 99 9.18 7.91 1.65
CA HIS A 99 10.58 7.56 1.38
C HIS A 99 11.37 8.66 0.64
N ILE A 100 10.67 9.59 -0.02
CA ILE A 100 11.32 10.70 -0.72
C ILE A 100 12.09 11.57 0.29
N ARG A 101 13.38 11.73 0.06
CA ARG A 101 14.21 12.65 0.86
C ARG A 101 13.69 14.08 0.75
N PRO A 102 13.72 14.87 1.83
CA PRO A 102 13.31 16.27 1.80
C PRO A 102 14.01 17.03 0.66
N GLY A 103 13.23 17.72 -0.18
CA GLY A 103 13.74 18.49 -1.31
C GLY A 103 14.07 17.72 -2.58
N ALA A 104 14.07 16.38 -2.58
CA ALA A 104 14.39 15.58 -3.78
C ALA A 104 13.33 15.70 -4.89
N VAL A 105 12.06 15.85 -4.53
CA VAL A 105 10.94 16.11 -5.46
C VAL A 105 10.13 17.28 -4.88
N PRO A 106 10.52 18.54 -5.18
CA PRO A 106 9.93 19.72 -4.57
C PRO A 106 8.42 19.82 -4.84
N GLY A 107 7.60 20.10 -3.81
CA GLY A 107 6.15 20.30 -3.95
C GLY A 107 5.33 19.03 -4.16
N PHE A 108 5.93 17.87 -4.40
CA PHE A 108 5.22 16.63 -4.77
C PHE A 108 4.17 16.23 -3.73
N ARG A 109 4.52 16.23 -2.43
CA ARG A 109 3.58 15.93 -1.34
C ARG A 109 2.34 16.84 -1.38
N LEU A 110 2.54 18.15 -1.58
CA LEU A 110 1.44 19.12 -1.63
C LEU A 110 0.51 18.82 -2.82
N ILE A 111 1.08 18.70 -4.02
CA ILE A 111 0.32 18.47 -5.27
C ILE A 111 -0.39 17.12 -5.23
N TRP A 112 0.26 16.09 -4.72
CA TRP A 112 -0.35 14.78 -4.53
C TRP A 112 -1.56 14.84 -3.56
N ASN A 113 -1.44 15.55 -2.44
CA ASN A 113 -2.55 15.71 -1.49
C ASN A 113 -3.71 16.49 -2.11
N ILE A 114 -3.44 17.55 -2.89
CA ILE A 114 -4.49 18.33 -3.56
C ILE A 114 -5.23 17.50 -4.62
N LEU A 115 -4.50 16.75 -5.43
CA LEU A 115 -5.08 16.06 -6.58
C LEU A 115 -5.59 14.66 -6.25
N VAL A 116 -5.07 13.99 -5.23
CA VAL A 116 -5.41 12.58 -4.95
C VAL A 116 -5.72 12.36 -3.46
N GLY A 117 -4.85 12.74 -2.55
CA GLY A 117 -4.99 12.42 -1.13
C GLY A 117 -6.29 12.99 -0.52
N VAL A 118 -6.55 14.28 -0.70
CA VAL A 118 -7.78 14.93 -0.20
C VAL A 118 -9.01 14.46 -0.97
N PRO A 119 -9.03 14.44 -2.32
CA PRO A 119 -10.20 13.97 -3.06
C PRO A 119 -10.59 12.52 -2.78
N MET A 120 -9.62 11.62 -2.59
CA MET A 120 -9.88 10.22 -2.22
C MET A 120 -10.07 10.02 -0.70
N LEU A 121 -10.09 11.09 0.10
CA LEU A 121 -10.21 11.06 1.56
C LEU A 121 -9.09 10.28 2.28
N ALA A 122 -7.96 10.09 1.64
CA ALA A 122 -6.77 9.42 2.19
C ALA A 122 -5.52 10.32 2.09
N PRO A 123 -5.51 11.52 2.72
CA PRO A 123 -4.36 12.41 2.68
C PRO A 123 -3.11 11.79 3.29
N SER A 124 -1.93 12.23 2.84
CA SER A 124 -0.66 11.58 3.14
C SER A 124 -0.33 11.51 4.63
N PHE A 125 -0.85 12.44 5.44
CA PHE A 125 -0.64 12.37 6.88
C PHE A 125 -1.15 11.06 7.49
N MET A 126 -2.15 10.40 6.88
CA MET A 126 -2.66 9.12 7.36
C MET A 126 -1.66 7.96 7.18
N TYR A 127 -0.63 8.15 6.39
CA TYR A 127 0.38 7.13 6.12
C TYR A 127 1.78 7.55 6.61
N GLU A 128 2.10 8.84 6.53
CA GLU A 128 3.35 9.40 7.02
C GLU A 128 3.52 9.15 8.53
N GLY A 129 4.71 8.71 8.94
CA GLY A 129 5.02 8.35 10.33
C GLY A 129 4.46 6.99 10.77
N ILE A 130 3.52 6.39 10.01
CA ILE A 130 3.05 5.02 10.20
C ILE A 130 3.98 4.07 9.45
N HIS A 131 4.15 4.27 8.15
CA HIS A 131 4.98 3.43 7.31
C HIS A 131 6.46 3.38 7.72
N SER A 132 6.98 4.46 8.27
CA SER A 132 8.32 4.47 8.86
C SER A 132 8.48 3.56 10.08
N LEU A 133 7.40 3.29 10.83
CA LEU A 133 7.41 2.30 11.91
C LEU A 133 7.44 0.87 11.37
N HIS A 134 6.73 0.61 10.27
CA HIS A 134 6.77 -0.66 9.57
C HIS A 134 8.17 -0.99 9.03
N HIS A 135 8.91 -0.01 8.52
CA HIS A 135 10.31 -0.16 8.10
C HIS A 135 11.32 -0.17 9.26
N ASN A 136 10.88 0.03 10.51
CA ASN A 136 11.78 0.01 11.65
C ASN A 136 12.19 -1.42 12.00
N ARG A 137 13.51 -1.69 12.00
CA ARG A 137 14.09 -3.03 12.22
C ARG A 137 13.62 -3.72 13.50
N THR A 138 13.32 -2.97 14.55
CA THR A 138 12.90 -3.53 15.84
C THR A 138 11.39 -3.64 15.99
N LYS A 139 10.62 -3.08 15.04
CA LYS A 139 9.15 -3.03 15.11
C LYS A 139 8.47 -3.88 14.05
N TYR A 140 9.10 -4.04 12.90
CA TYR A 140 8.55 -4.82 11.79
C TYR A 140 8.01 -6.19 12.26
N GLY A 141 6.76 -6.46 11.93
CA GLY A 141 6.09 -7.72 12.24
C GLY A 141 5.80 -7.97 13.72
N THR A 142 6.12 -7.02 14.62
CA THR A 142 5.78 -7.10 16.05
C THR A 142 4.42 -6.48 16.35
N VAL A 143 3.97 -6.54 17.60
CA VAL A 143 2.73 -5.88 18.05
C VAL A 143 2.77 -4.34 17.88
N GLU A 144 3.96 -3.75 17.78
CA GLU A 144 4.15 -2.32 17.56
C GLU A 144 4.11 -1.91 16.09
N ASP A 145 4.11 -2.87 15.16
CA ASP A 145 4.00 -2.61 13.73
C ASP A 145 2.55 -2.23 13.37
N PRO A 146 2.31 -1.01 12.87
CA PRO A 146 0.96 -0.60 12.47
C PRO A 146 0.45 -1.30 11.21
N GLU A 147 1.34 -1.82 10.35
CA GLU A 147 1.01 -2.37 9.04
C GLU A 147 1.18 -3.88 8.96
N TYR A 148 1.31 -4.58 10.10
CA TYR A 148 1.50 -6.03 10.11
C TYR A 148 0.46 -6.74 10.99
N LEU A 149 -0.05 -7.85 10.47
CA LEU A 149 -0.79 -8.88 11.19
C LEU A 149 -0.25 -10.25 10.76
N PRO A 150 -0.16 -11.24 11.63
CA PRO A 150 0.30 -12.58 11.26
C PRO A 150 -0.80 -13.36 10.52
N LEU A 151 -1.27 -12.86 9.37
CA LEU A 151 -2.45 -13.40 8.66
C LEU A 151 -2.32 -14.88 8.31
N ALA A 152 -1.10 -15.36 8.02
CA ALA A 152 -0.83 -16.77 7.75
C ALA A 152 -0.96 -17.66 9.00
N LEU A 153 -0.98 -17.06 10.21
CA LEU A 153 -1.12 -17.73 11.51
C LEU A 153 -2.48 -17.41 12.16
N MET A 154 -3.39 -16.74 11.42
CA MET A 154 -4.72 -16.39 11.88
C MET A 154 -5.77 -17.30 11.24
N LYS A 155 -7.00 -17.27 11.76
CA LYS A 155 -8.11 -18.04 11.21
C LYS A 155 -8.39 -17.70 9.74
N PRO A 156 -8.70 -18.66 8.85
CA PRO A 156 -8.82 -18.45 7.40
C PRO A 156 -9.80 -17.34 6.98
N TRP A 157 -10.86 -17.11 7.73
CA TRP A 157 -11.84 -16.05 7.44
C TRP A 157 -11.27 -14.63 7.59
N THR A 158 -10.13 -14.46 8.26
CA THR A 158 -9.46 -13.15 8.39
C THR A 158 -8.92 -12.66 7.04
N VAL A 159 -8.56 -13.57 6.15
CA VAL A 159 -8.02 -13.23 4.82
C VAL A 159 -9.07 -12.54 3.94
N PRO A 160 -10.27 -13.10 3.69
CA PRO A 160 -11.31 -12.38 2.96
C PRO A 160 -11.79 -11.12 3.70
N LEU A 161 -11.89 -11.15 5.04
CA LEU A 161 -12.26 -9.96 5.81
C LEU A 161 -11.27 -8.81 5.61
N PHE A 162 -9.97 -9.10 5.56
CA PHE A 162 -8.92 -8.13 5.31
C PHE A 162 -9.13 -7.38 3.99
N VAL A 163 -9.58 -8.06 2.94
CA VAL A 163 -9.86 -7.45 1.63
C VAL A 163 -11.20 -6.73 1.63
N VAL A 164 -12.26 -7.36 2.13
CA VAL A 164 -13.63 -6.83 2.10
C VAL A 164 -13.75 -5.55 2.93
N ALA A 165 -13.03 -5.43 4.04
CA ALA A 165 -13.02 -4.21 4.87
C ALA A 165 -12.63 -2.97 4.06
N ALA A 166 -11.72 -3.09 3.08
CA ALA A 166 -11.29 -1.97 2.24
C ALA A 166 -12.42 -1.43 1.34
N ALA A 167 -13.41 -2.25 0.99
CA ALA A 167 -14.55 -1.80 0.18
C ALA A 167 -15.40 -0.74 0.91
N PHE A 168 -15.43 -0.78 2.25
CA PHE A 168 -16.16 0.18 3.08
C PHE A 168 -15.31 1.37 3.51
N ALA A 169 -14.02 1.37 3.24
CA ALA A 169 -13.12 2.44 3.67
C ALA A 169 -13.52 3.84 3.17
N PRO A 170 -13.98 4.07 1.92
CA PRO A 170 -14.40 5.40 1.49
C PRO A 170 -15.56 5.94 2.32
N LEU A 171 -16.53 5.11 2.67
CA LEU A 171 -17.65 5.51 3.52
C LEU A 171 -17.18 5.81 4.95
N ALA A 172 -16.32 4.97 5.52
CA ALA A 172 -15.75 5.20 6.84
C ALA A 172 -14.92 6.49 6.90
N LEU A 173 -14.15 6.79 5.84
CA LEU A 173 -13.37 8.02 5.72
C LEU A 173 -14.27 9.25 5.52
N LEU A 174 -15.34 9.12 4.74
CA LEU A 174 -16.33 10.18 4.57
C LEU A 174 -16.97 10.56 5.93
N LEU A 175 -17.36 9.57 6.73
CA LEU A 175 -17.88 9.79 8.09
C LEU A 175 -16.80 10.33 9.03
N ARG A 176 -15.58 9.81 8.92
CA ARG A 176 -14.45 10.27 9.73
C ARG A 176 -14.18 11.77 9.51
N TYR A 177 -14.15 12.23 8.25
CA TYR A 177 -13.84 13.61 7.93
C TYR A 177 -15.07 14.53 7.98
N GLY A 178 -16.22 14.05 7.50
CA GLY A 178 -17.44 14.84 7.45
C GLY A 178 -18.15 15.01 8.79
N VAL A 179 -17.96 14.06 9.73
CA VAL A 179 -18.67 14.04 11.01
C VAL A 179 -17.72 14.00 12.20
N LEU A 180 -16.88 12.94 12.30
CA LEU A 180 -16.06 12.75 13.50
C LEU A 180 -15.00 13.83 13.68
N THR A 181 -14.40 14.33 12.61
CA THR A 181 -13.40 15.41 12.70
C THR A 181 -14.01 16.70 13.24
N PRO A 182 -15.07 17.29 12.65
CA PRO A 182 -15.68 18.49 13.19
C PRO A 182 -16.12 18.34 14.65
N LEU A 183 -16.81 17.25 14.98
CA LEU A 183 -17.24 16.98 16.36
C LEU A 183 -16.06 16.85 17.32
N SER A 184 -14.96 16.24 16.87
CA SER A 184 -13.77 16.06 17.71
C SER A 184 -13.05 17.36 18.05
N LEU A 185 -13.19 18.40 17.23
CA LEU A 185 -12.65 19.74 17.54
C LEU A 185 -13.38 20.40 18.69
N LEU A 186 -14.66 20.05 18.91
CA LEU A 186 -15.50 20.57 19.99
C LEU A 186 -15.42 19.70 21.25
N ILE A 187 -15.03 18.42 21.12
CA ILE A 187 -15.07 17.42 22.20
C ILE A 187 -13.67 16.83 22.39
N PRO A 188 -12.85 17.35 23.33
CA PRO A 188 -11.46 16.89 23.52
C PRO A 188 -11.28 15.38 23.77
N PRO A 189 -12.14 14.67 24.53
CA PRO A 189 -12.05 13.22 24.64
C PRO A 189 -12.22 12.51 23.29
N LEU A 190 -13.16 12.94 22.45
CA LEU A 190 -13.38 12.41 21.12
C LEU A 190 -12.15 12.69 20.22
N ARG A 191 -11.54 13.89 20.33
CA ARG A 191 -10.32 14.22 19.58
C ARG A 191 -9.19 13.23 19.87
N ARG A 192 -8.97 12.87 21.13
CA ARG A 192 -7.97 11.86 21.49
C ARG A 192 -8.23 10.51 20.82
N VAL A 193 -9.49 10.08 20.78
CA VAL A 193 -9.88 8.83 20.10
C VAL A 193 -9.67 8.91 18.59
N VAL A 194 -10.11 10.02 17.96
CA VAL A 194 -9.96 10.23 16.51
C VAL A 194 -8.47 10.21 16.11
N VAL A 195 -7.61 10.90 16.86
CA VAL A 195 -6.16 10.91 16.60
C VAL A 195 -5.57 9.51 16.79
N ALA A 196 -5.89 8.85 17.90
CA ALA A 196 -5.24 7.58 18.25
C ALA A 196 -5.70 6.40 17.39
N ARG A 197 -6.97 6.36 16.96
CA ARG A 197 -7.57 5.17 16.31
C ARG A 197 -7.97 5.38 14.86
N TYR A 198 -8.30 6.61 14.44
CA TYR A 198 -8.91 6.89 13.13
C TYR A 198 -8.09 7.87 12.28
N SER A 199 -6.82 8.07 12.61
CA SER A 199 -5.94 8.99 11.89
C SER A 199 -4.74 8.29 11.25
N GLY A 200 -4.90 7.03 10.82
CA GLY A 200 -3.87 6.26 10.14
C GLY A 200 -4.45 5.17 9.25
N LEU A 201 -3.78 4.91 8.14
CA LEU A 201 -4.01 3.72 7.31
C LEU A 201 -3.29 2.54 7.98
N VAL A 202 -3.95 1.94 8.96
CA VAL A 202 -3.37 0.96 9.87
C VAL A 202 -4.04 -0.39 9.65
N ILE A 203 -3.24 -1.45 9.60
CA ILE A 203 -3.67 -2.84 9.50
C ILE A 203 -3.87 -3.44 10.90
N ASN A 204 -2.95 -3.13 11.83
CA ASN A 204 -2.99 -3.64 13.20
C ASN A 204 -4.01 -2.85 14.06
N PRO A 205 -5.14 -3.44 14.47
CA PRO A 205 -6.18 -2.75 15.22
C PRO A 205 -5.76 -2.38 16.66
N LEU A 206 -4.66 -2.95 17.14
CA LEU A 206 -4.11 -2.64 18.48
C LEU A 206 -3.21 -1.40 18.46
N PHE A 207 -2.72 -1.00 17.30
CA PHE A 207 -1.88 0.20 17.20
C PHE A 207 -2.62 1.47 17.63
N ARG A 208 -1.91 2.36 18.29
CA ARG A 208 -2.42 3.67 18.71
C ARG A 208 -1.46 4.76 18.27
N ARG A 209 -1.96 5.63 17.41
CA ARG A 209 -1.18 6.74 16.87
C ARG A 209 -0.95 7.81 17.91
N LYS A 210 0.27 8.32 17.99
CA LYS A 210 0.59 9.49 18.80
C LYS A 210 0.14 10.78 18.13
N PRO A 211 -0.21 11.84 18.88
CA PRO A 211 -0.45 13.16 18.31
C PRO A 211 0.75 13.64 17.48
N PRO A 212 0.51 14.39 16.39
CA PRO A 212 1.60 14.95 15.59
C PRO A 212 2.27 16.12 16.32
N GLU A 213 3.57 16.34 16.04
CA GLU A 213 4.37 17.41 16.62
C GLU A 213 5.08 18.23 15.53
N GLY A 214 5.51 19.45 15.86
CA GLY A 214 6.32 20.31 15.00
C GLY A 214 5.69 20.61 13.63
N ASP A 215 6.52 20.55 12.59
CA ASP A 215 6.11 20.83 11.21
C ASP A 215 5.10 19.81 10.69
N PHE A 216 5.18 18.59 11.17
CA PHE A 216 4.23 17.56 10.80
C PHE A 216 2.83 17.85 11.34
N ALA A 217 2.70 18.47 12.53
CA ALA A 217 1.40 18.89 13.05
C ALA A 217 0.73 19.94 12.14
N ARG A 218 1.51 20.87 11.57
CA ARG A 218 0.99 21.86 10.59
C ARG A 218 0.57 21.18 9.28
N ALA A 219 1.40 20.26 8.78
CA ALA A 219 1.08 19.49 7.58
C ALA A 219 -0.18 18.63 7.75
N TRP A 220 -0.35 17.99 8.90
CA TRP A 220 -1.56 17.26 9.25
C TRP A 220 -2.79 18.17 9.29
N ALA A 221 -2.69 19.30 9.99
CA ALA A 221 -3.83 20.20 10.23
C ALA A 221 -4.48 20.67 8.91
N TRP A 222 -3.70 21.14 7.92
CA TRP A 222 -4.27 21.59 6.65
C TRP A 222 -4.82 20.43 5.81
N GLN A 223 -4.18 19.26 5.84
CA GLN A 223 -4.65 18.07 5.12
C GLN A 223 -5.97 17.54 5.73
N GLU A 224 -6.05 17.49 7.05
CA GLU A 224 -7.26 17.08 7.76
C GLU A 224 -8.41 18.09 7.54
N ALA A 225 -8.12 19.39 7.57
CA ALA A 225 -9.08 20.43 7.26
C ALA A 225 -9.56 20.33 5.81
N GLY A 226 -8.66 20.17 4.84
CA GLY A 226 -9.01 19.99 3.44
C GLY A 226 -9.89 18.77 3.20
N ALA A 227 -9.54 17.63 3.78
CA ALA A 227 -10.35 16.41 3.69
C ALA A 227 -11.72 16.56 4.38
N SER A 228 -11.79 17.30 5.50
CA SER A 228 -13.07 17.58 6.17
C SER A 228 -13.96 18.50 5.36
N ILE A 229 -13.41 19.58 4.80
CA ILE A 229 -14.15 20.48 3.91
C ILE A 229 -14.69 19.71 2.71
N TRP A 230 -13.87 18.88 2.08
CA TRP A 230 -14.27 18.06 0.94
C TRP A 230 -15.37 17.05 1.30
N ALA A 231 -15.22 16.33 2.41
CA ALA A 231 -16.22 15.36 2.89
C ALA A 231 -17.57 16.06 3.21
N ILE A 232 -17.52 17.21 3.88
CA ILE A 232 -18.73 18.01 4.18
C ILE A 232 -19.36 18.50 2.86
N ALA A 233 -18.57 18.96 1.89
CA ALA A 233 -19.06 19.39 0.58
C ALA A 233 -19.76 18.26 -0.16
N LEU A 234 -19.21 17.04 -0.13
CA LEU A 234 -19.85 15.86 -0.73
C LEU A 234 -21.18 15.53 -0.03
N ILE A 235 -21.20 15.52 1.29
CA ILE A 235 -22.43 15.21 2.08
C ILE A 235 -23.49 16.30 1.86
N ALA A 236 -23.14 17.56 2.08
CA ALA A 236 -24.07 18.67 1.97
C ALA A 236 -24.54 18.91 0.52
N GLY A 237 -23.63 18.81 -0.44
CA GLY A 237 -23.95 18.92 -1.86
C GLY A 237 -24.91 17.82 -2.35
N THR A 238 -24.74 16.61 -1.84
CA THR A 238 -25.67 15.49 -2.13
C THR A 238 -27.00 15.69 -1.43
N ALA A 239 -27.00 16.08 -0.16
CA ALA A 239 -28.23 16.31 0.62
C ALA A 239 -29.08 17.47 0.06
N SER A 240 -28.43 18.52 -0.45
CA SER A 240 -29.11 19.66 -1.09
C SER A 240 -29.52 19.44 -2.56
N GLY A 241 -29.15 18.30 -3.18
CA GLY A 241 -29.41 17.99 -4.57
C GLY A 241 -28.47 18.70 -5.58
N VAL A 242 -27.51 19.50 -5.13
CA VAL A 242 -26.50 20.16 -5.99
C VAL A 242 -25.58 19.12 -6.65
N LEU A 243 -25.18 18.08 -5.91
CA LEU A 243 -24.45 16.95 -6.43
C LEU A 243 -25.41 15.77 -6.63
N PRO A 244 -25.53 15.22 -7.85
CA PRO A 244 -26.35 14.04 -8.08
C PRO A 244 -25.83 12.84 -7.26
N LEU A 245 -26.70 12.25 -6.45
CA LEU A 245 -26.36 11.08 -5.61
C LEU A 245 -25.68 9.96 -6.44
N ARG A 246 -26.18 9.73 -7.66
CA ARG A 246 -25.58 8.75 -8.59
C ARG A 246 -24.09 9.03 -8.86
N ALA A 247 -23.74 10.30 -9.10
CA ALA A 247 -22.36 10.67 -9.40
C ALA A 247 -21.45 10.45 -8.17
N VAL A 248 -21.92 10.81 -6.97
CA VAL A 248 -21.19 10.59 -5.71
C VAL A 248 -21.01 9.10 -5.43
N LEU A 249 -22.05 8.28 -5.65
CA LEU A 249 -21.95 6.82 -5.45
C LEU A 249 -21.00 6.17 -6.45
N ILE A 250 -21.00 6.60 -7.73
CA ILE A 250 -20.05 6.11 -8.74
C ILE A 250 -18.61 6.48 -8.32
N PHE A 251 -18.38 7.72 -7.92
CA PHE A 251 -17.06 8.16 -7.46
C PHE A 251 -16.58 7.35 -6.25
N LEU A 252 -17.40 7.24 -5.20
CA LEU A 252 -17.04 6.45 -4.01
C LEU A 252 -16.85 4.96 -4.35
N GLY A 253 -17.62 4.41 -5.29
CA GLY A 253 -17.46 3.06 -5.79
C GLY A 253 -16.13 2.84 -6.51
N ILE A 254 -15.69 3.80 -7.32
CA ILE A 254 -14.37 3.78 -7.98
C ILE A 254 -13.23 3.88 -6.94
N VAL A 255 -13.36 4.77 -5.97
CA VAL A 255 -12.38 4.87 -4.86
C VAL A 255 -12.37 3.57 -4.04
N SER A 256 -13.53 2.97 -3.78
CA SER A 256 -13.63 1.66 -3.12
C SER A 256 -12.88 0.58 -3.90
N ALA A 257 -13.09 0.50 -5.23
CA ALA A 257 -12.37 -0.44 -6.07
C ALA A 257 -10.85 -0.23 -6.05
N ALA A 258 -10.39 1.02 -6.08
CA ALA A 258 -8.98 1.37 -5.96
C ALA A 258 -8.39 0.92 -4.60
N LEU A 259 -9.12 1.11 -3.50
CA LEU A 259 -8.69 0.68 -2.16
C LEU A 259 -8.71 -0.85 -2.01
N VAL A 260 -9.68 -1.54 -2.62
CA VAL A 260 -9.70 -3.02 -2.68
C VAL A 260 -8.50 -3.56 -3.46
N LEU A 261 -8.16 -2.94 -4.61
CA LEU A 261 -6.95 -3.30 -5.36
C LEU A 261 -5.69 -3.11 -4.51
N ASN A 262 -5.58 -1.99 -3.79
CA ASN A 262 -4.49 -1.78 -2.85
C ASN A 262 -4.46 -2.85 -1.76
N GLN A 263 -5.60 -3.25 -1.23
CA GLN A 263 -5.66 -4.25 -0.18
C GLN A 263 -5.28 -5.65 -0.67
N ILE A 264 -5.67 -6.01 -1.91
CA ILE A 264 -5.22 -7.25 -2.57
C ILE A 264 -3.70 -7.22 -2.76
N ARG A 265 -3.13 -6.09 -3.20
CA ARG A 265 -1.68 -5.91 -3.29
C ARG A 265 -1.02 -6.06 -1.93
N THR A 266 -1.56 -5.41 -0.91
CA THR A 266 -1.04 -5.48 0.46
C THR A 266 -1.09 -6.90 0.99
N LEU A 267 -2.16 -7.65 0.71
CA LEU A 267 -2.30 -9.05 1.10
C LEU A 267 -1.14 -9.94 0.60
N VAL A 268 -0.53 -9.60 -0.53
CA VAL A 268 0.58 -10.37 -1.13
C VAL A 268 1.92 -9.61 -1.11
N ALA A 269 2.02 -8.53 -0.36
CA ALA A 269 3.27 -7.80 -0.14
C ALA A 269 4.21 -8.53 0.82
N HIS A 270 3.63 -9.27 1.77
CA HIS A 270 4.32 -10.07 2.78
C HIS A 270 3.79 -11.50 2.81
N LEU A 271 4.53 -12.40 3.43
CA LEU A 271 4.09 -13.77 3.68
C LEU A 271 3.24 -13.86 4.96
N TRP A 272 3.33 -12.86 5.84
CA TRP A 272 2.54 -12.75 7.08
C TRP A 272 2.75 -13.91 8.07
N GLU A 273 3.94 -14.50 8.06
CA GLU A 273 4.30 -15.70 8.81
C GLU A 273 5.07 -15.39 10.11
N ASN A 274 5.28 -14.10 10.47
CA ASN A 274 5.94 -13.73 11.71
C ASN A 274 4.95 -13.75 12.88
N ASP A 275 5.35 -14.39 13.98
CA ASP A 275 4.56 -14.57 15.21
C ASP A 275 4.61 -13.37 16.18
N GLY A 276 5.28 -12.28 15.78
CA GLY A 276 5.50 -11.09 16.62
C GLY A 276 6.93 -10.95 17.15
N SER A 277 7.81 -11.88 16.81
CA SER A 277 9.23 -11.82 17.15
C SER A 277 9.95 -10.74 16.34
N VAL A 278 11.03 -10.17 16.92
CA VAL A 278 11.90 -9.24 16.21
C VAL A 278 12.69 -9.99 15.15
N LEU A 279 12.62 -9.55 13.90
CA LEU A 279 13.28 -10.18 12.76
C LEU A 279 14.60 -9.48 12.40
N THR A 280 15.57 -10.26 11.92
CA THR A 280 16.78 -9.74 11.26
C THR A 280 16.43 -9.06 9.93
N VAL A 281 17.36 -8.30 9.35
CA VAL A 281 17.13 -7.66 8.03
C VAL A 281 16.85 -8.70 6.94
N THR A 282 17.59 -9.80 6.95
CA THR A 282 17.36 -10.90 6.01
C THR A 282 16.02 -11.58 6.23
N ALA A 283 15.59 -11.77 7.47
CA ALA A 283 14.29 -12.35 7.77
C ALA A 283 13.13 -11.44 7.33
N GLN A 284 13.23 -10.12 7.53
CA GLN A 284 12.26 -9.14 7.02
C GLN A 284 12.20 -9.15 5.49
N PHE A 285 13.36 -9.19 4.82
CA PHE A 285 13.45 -9.34 3.37
C PHE A 285 12.74 -10.61 2.87
N LEU A 286 12.96 -11.75 3.54
CA LEU A 286 12.34 -13.04 3.19
C LEU A 286 10.85 -13.14 3.55
N ASP A 287 10.35 -12.30 4.46
CA ASP A 287 8.92 -12.17 4.73
C ASP A 287 8.22 -11.26 3.72
N SER A 288 8.97 -10.43 3.02
CA SER A 288 8.49 -9.54 1.97
C SER A 288 8.61 -10.20 0.59
N VAL A 289 7.85 -9.69 -0.40
CA VAL A 289 7.66 -10.36 -1.69
C VAL A 289 8.15 -9.49 -2.85
N ASN A 290 8.88 -10.11 -3.79
CA ASN A 290 9.09 -9.58 -5.12
C ASN A 290 8.32 -10.41 -6.14
N VAL A 291 7.74 -9.76 -7.16
CA VAL A 291 7.14 -10.40 -8.34
C VAL A 291 7.81 -9.84 -9.60
N PRO A 292 9.04 -10.32 -9.92
CA PRO A 292 9.81 -9.78 -11.03
C PRO A 292 9.23 -10.18 -12.39
N PRO A 293 9.71 -9.59 -13.52
CA PRO A 293 9.37 -10.03 -14.86
C PRO A 293 9.59 -11.55 -15.05
N PRO A 294 8.94 -12.20 -16.07
CA PRO A 294 8.41 -11.55 -17.28
C PRO A 294 6.94 -11.10 -17.23
N GLY A 295 6.19 -11.32 -16.12
CA GLY A 295 4.80 -10.95 -16.07
C GLY A 295 4.57 -9.43 -16.16
N LEU A 296 3.64 -8.98 -17.02
CA LEU A 296 3.22 -7.57 -17.13
C LEU A 296 2.04 -7.24 -16.19
N LEU A 297 1.18 -8.22 -15.90
CA LEU A 297 0.03 -8.02 -15.01
C LEU A 297 0.37 -7.45 -13.63
N PRO A 298 1.54 -7.75 -13.01
CA PRO A 298 1.95 -7.11 -11.77
C PRO A 298 1.98 -5.58 -11.82
N GLU A 299 2.19 -4.96 -12.98
CA GLU A 299 2.14 -3.49 -13.10
C GLU A 299 0.73 -2.91 -12.86
N LEU A 300 -0.33 -3.71 -13.03
CA LEU A 300 -1.70 -3.29 -12.78
C LEU A 300 -2.09 -3.39 -11.30
N TRP A 301 -1.63 -4.43 -10.59
CA TRP A 301 -2.03 -4.66 -9.20
C TRP A 301 -0.93 -4.32 -8.17
N ALA A 302 0.31 -4.12 -8.58
CA ALA A 302 1.44 -3.65 -7.76
C ALA A 302 2.25 -2.58 -8.50
N PRO A 303 1.62 -1.43 -8.85
CA PRO A 303 2.25 -0.35 -9.61
C PRO A 303 3.28 0.42 -8.75
N VAL A 304 3.95 1.40 -9.36
CA VAL A 304 4.89 2.30 -8.67
C VAL A 304 5.93 1.51 -7.89
N GLY A 305 6.58 0.55 -8.55
CA GLY A 305 7.64 -0.28 -7.96
C GLY A 305 7.20 -1.28 -6.88
N LEU A 306 5.93 -1.27 -6.47
CA LEU A 306 5.41 -2.10 -5.37
C LEU A 306 5.50 -3.61 -5.65
N ARG A 307 5.71 -4.03 -6.92
CA ARG A 307 6.03 -5.41 -7.27
C ARG A 307 7.40 -5.88 -6.74
N TYR A 308 8.28 -4.96 -6.34
CA TYR A 308 9.61 -5.22 -5.77
C TYR A 308 9.64 -4.94 -4.27
N HIS A 309 8.60 -5.34 -3.55
CA HIS A 309 8.42 -4.96 -2.16
C HIS A 309 9.51 -5.50 -1.22
N ALA A 310 10.04 -6.70 -1.47
CA ALA A 310 11.17 -7.22 -0.70
C ALA A 310 12.45 -6.38 -0.90
N ILE A 311 12.76 -5.98 -2.15
CA ILE A 311 13.90 -5.08 -2.43
C ILE A 311 13.66 -3.73 -1.75
N HIS A 312 12.44 -3.23 -1.78
CA HIS A 312 12.11 -1.98 -1.14
C HIS A 312 12.34 -2.05 0.39
N HIS A 313 11.99 -3.15 1.06
CA HIS A 313 12.33 -3.35 2.48
C HIS A 313 13.84 -3.42 2.73
N LEU A 314 14.61 -4.02 1.82
CA LEU A 314 16.07 -4.08 1.92
C LEU A 314 16.72 -2.72 1.65
N LEU A 315 16.15 -1.94 0.73
CA LEU A 315 16.71 -0.70 0.16
C LEU A 315 15.64 0.42 0.09
N PRO A 316 15.08 0.88 1.22
CA PRO A 316 13.96 1.83 1.22
C PRO A 316 14.31 3.22 0.66
N GLY A 317 15.60 3.51 0.49
CA GLY A 317 16.08 4.76 -0.13
C GLY A 317 16.18 4.71 -1.65
N VAL A 318 15.90 3.57 -2.30
CA VAL A 318 15.87 3.45 -3.77
C VAL A 318 14.47 3.82 -4.27
N PRO A 319 14.31 4.89 -5.08
CA PRO A 319 13.01 5.31 -5.58
C PRO A 319 12.40 4.27 -6.54
N TYR A 320 11.08 4.25 -6.64
CA TYR A 320 10.32 3.23 -7.36
C TYR A 320 10.81 2.97 -8.79
N HIS A 321 11.20 4.01 -9.53
CA HIS A 321 11.64 3.91 -10.92
C HIS A 321 13.01 3.22 -11.10
N ASN A 322 13.77 3.05 -10.02
CA ASN A 322 15.07 2.38 -10.02
C ASN A 322 15.04 0.96 -9.42
N LEU A 323 13.90 0.51 -8.84
CA LEU A 323 13.81 -0.81 -8.20
C LEU A 323 13.99 -1.97 -9.18
N ALA A 324 13.50 -1.82 -10.43
CA ALA A 324 13.71 -2.83 -11.48
C ALA A 324 15.20 -2.99 -11.84
N GLU A 325 15.93 -1.88 -11.93
CA GLU A 325 17.38 -1.91 -12.20
C GLU A 325 18.15 -2.46 -10.99
N ALA A 326 17.76 -2.10 -9.77
CA ALA A 326 18.32 -2.69 -8.57
C ALA A 326 18.14 -4.20 -8.55
N HIS A 327 16.92 -4.69 -8.88
CA HIS A 327 16.65 -6.12 -9.01
C HIS A 327 17.53 -6.80 -10.06
N ARG A 328 17.67 -6.21 -11.24
CA ARG A 328 18.50 -6.74 -12.32
C ARG A 328 19.97 -6.89 -11.91
N ARG A 329 20.54 -5.85 -11.27
CA ARG A 329 21.93 -5.87 -10.79
C ARG A 329 22.17 -6.94 -9.72
N LEU A 330 21.28 -6.99 -8.72
CA LEU A 330 21.38 -7.96 -7.62
C LEU A 330 21.22 -9.41 -8.12
N THR A 331 20.28 -9.64 -9.04
CA THR A 331 20.07 -10.96 -9.63
C THR A 331 21.28 -11.43 -10.42
N ALA A 332 21.97 -10.51 -11.12
CA ALA A 332 23.15 -10.84 -11.91
C ALA A 332 24.43 -11.06 -11.08
N ALA A 333 24.55 -10.33 -9.95
CA ALA A 333 25.78 -10.32 -9.15
C ALA A 333 25.79 -11.35 -8.02
N LEU A 334 24.62 -11.69 -7.47
CA LEU A 334 24.53 -12.60 -6.33
C LEU A 334 24.55 -14.08 -6.77
N PRO A 335 25.21 -14.97 -6.03
CA PRO A 335 25.21 -16.40 -6.27
C PRO A 335 23.78 -16.97 -6.32
N LYS A 336 23.57 -18.05 -7.09
CA LYS A 336 22.23 -18.67 -7.25
C LYS A 336 21.63 -19.19 -5.94
N ASP A 337 22.44 -19.55 -4.97
CA ASP A 337 22.05 -20.02 -3.64
C ASP A 337 21.84 -18.90 -2.62
N SER A 338 22.08 -17.63 -3.00
CA SER A 338 21.84 -16.48 -2.14
C SER A 338 20.38 -16.41 -1.66
N GLN A 339 20.20 -15.98 -0.42
CA GLN A 339 18.87 -15.71 0.17
C GLN A 339 18.04 -14.71 -0.67
N TYR A 340 18.70 -13.84 -1.43
CA TYR A 340 18.06 -12.86 -2.31
C TYR A 340 17.04 -13.48 -3.26
N HIS A 341 17.36 -14.63 -3.85
CA HIS A 341 16.48 -15.27 -4.83
C HIS A 341 15.22 -15.88 -4.24
N LYS A 342 15.21 -16.15 -2.93
CA LYS A 342 14.08 -16.80 -2.23
C LYS A 342 12.88 -15.87 -2.00
N ALA A 343 13.06 -14.55 -2.12
CA ALA A 343 11.96 -13.59 -2.02
C ALA A 343 11.26 -13.31 -3.37
N ASN A 344 11.62 -14.03 -4.44
CA ASN A 344 11.05 -13.86 -5.78
C ASN A 344 9.95 -14.88 -6.03
N TYR A 345 8.73 -14.40 -6.33
CA TYR A 345 7.52 -15.20 -6.52
C TYR A 345 6.94 -14.99 -7.93
N ARG A 346 6.18 -15.98 -8.43
CA ARG A 346 5.63 -15.95 -9.78
C ARG A 346 4.44 -15.00 -9.96
N GLY A 347 3.69 -14.72 -8.89
CA GLY A 347 2.55 -13.80 -8.96
C GLY A 347 1.44 -14.06 -7.95
N LEU A 348 0.36 -13.27 -8.08
CA LEU A 348 -0.76 -13.19 -7.14
C LEU A 348 -1.41 -14.55 -6.79
N PRO A 349 -1.77 -15.44 -7.74
CA PRO A 349 -2.49 -16.67 -7.38
C PRO A 349 -1.72 -17.60 -6.43
N GLY A 350 -0.41 -17.79 -6.69
CA GLY A 350 0.43 -18.64 -5.85
C GLY A 350 0.62 -18.06 -4.44
N LEU A 351 0.78 -16.74 -4.33
CA LEU A 351 0.91 -16.04 -3.05
C LEU A 351 -0.37 -16.13 -2.21
N VAL A 352 -1.53 -15.91 -2.83
CA VAL A 352 -2.83 -16.05 -2.16
C VAL A 352 -3.05 -17.50 -1.70
N ALA A 353 -2.75 -18.48 -2.56
CA ALA A 353 -2.87 -19.90 -2.21
C ALA A 353 -1.97 -20.27 -1.01
N ARG A 354 -0.72 -19.78 -0.99
CA ARG A 354 0.21 -19.96 0.14
C ARG A 354 -0.37 -19.40 1.44
N LEU A 355 -0.85 -18.14 1.40
CA LEU A 355 -1.41 -17.48 2.58
C LEU A 355 -2.63 -18.23 3.13
N VAL A 356 -3.57 -18.60 2.25
CA VAL A 356 -4.78 -19.37 2.65
C VAL A 356 -4.40 -20.73 3.22
N ALA A 357 -3.43 -21.42 2.61
CA ALA A 357 -2.95 -22.71 3.13
C ALA A 357 -2.24 -22.55 4.49
N GLY A 358 -1.51 -21.45 4.73
CA GLY A 358 -0.96 -21.11 6.03
C GLY A 358 -2.06 -20.94 7.09
N ALA A 359 -3.01 -20.04 6.81
CA ALA A 359 -4.14 -19.76 7.70
C ALA A 359 -5.04 -20.99 7.97
N ALA A 360 -5.16 -21.92 7.01
CA ALA A 360 -5.94 -23.15 7.21
C ALA A 360 -5.25 -24.15 8.16
N ARG A 361 -3.96 -24.00 8.42
CA ARG A 361 -3.19 -24.84 9.38
C ARG A 361 -3.12 -24.23 10.78
N ALA A 362 -3.46 -22.93 10.94
CA ALA A 362 -3.49 -22.21 12.20
C ALA A 362 -4.79 -22.43 12.96
#